data_41733c3c17bc752047944f7417f050ae
#
_entry.id   41733c3c17bc752047944f7417f050ae
#
_cell.length_a   1.000
_cell.length_b   1.000
_cell.length_c   1.000
_cell.angle_alpha   90.00
_cell.angle_beta   90.00
_cell.angle_gamma   90.00
#
_symmetry.space_group_name_H-M   'P 1'
#
loop_
_entity.id
_entity.type
_entity.pdbx_description
1 polymer ?
#
loop_
_entity_poly.entity_id
_entity_poly.type
_entity_poly.pdbx_seq_one_letter_code
_entity_poly.pdbx_strand_id
1 'polypeptide(L)'
;GDIVGVKGYAFTTQVGEISVHVQEFTLLSKALRPLPVVKEAEGQTYDAFSDPEMRYRQRYVDLIVNPQVKDIFIKRAKIISTMRTMFDARGWLEVETPVLQAVHGGAAARPFNTHHNTLDMPLFLRIANELYLKRLIVGGFDGVYEFGKMFRNEGMDRTHNPEFTSLEFYVAYKDYHWMMDLTETIFQTVAQTLHGQTKLRVGENDIEFAGPYPRLTISGAIQQYAGVDVDAMSEDELRKHCLGMGMDVDAQMGKGKLIDELFGETVEANLIQPTFITDYPVEMSPLTKKHRSKAGLVERFELFVNGKEIANAIRS
;
A
#
# COMPACT_ATOMS: atom_id res chain seq x y z
N GLY A 1 14.49 -12.16 30.83
CA GLY A 1 14.86 -12.29 29.40
C GLY A 1 15.69 -13.54 29.10
N ASP A 2 16.05 -14.36 30.10
CA ASP A 2 16.76 -15.62 29.87
C ASP A 2 15.91 -16.60 29.04
N ILE A 3 16.54 -17.36 28.17
CA ILE A 3 15.87 -18.43 27.43
C ILE A 3 16.13 -19.74 28.17
N VAL A 4 15.09 -20.45 28.53
CA VAL A 4 15.18 -21.70 29.29
C VAL A 4 14.46 -22.82 28.56
N GLY A 5 15.00 -24.02 28.70
CA GLY A 5 14.38 -25.29 28.32
C GLY A 5 13.80 -25.96 29.55
N VAL A 6 12.58 -26.47 29.46
CA VAL A 6 11.95 -27.20 30.53
C VAL A 6 11.35 -28.49 30.00
N LYS A 7 11.50 -29.59 30.79
CA LYS A 7 10.75 -30.84 30.60
C LYS A 7 9.81 -31.03 31.77
N GLY A 8 8.61 -31.50 31.51
CA GLY A 8 7.58 -31.69 32.50
C GLY A 8 6.23 -32.00 31.88
N TYR A 9 5.17 -31.81 32.62
CA TYR A 9 3.82 -32.00 32.14
C TYR A 9 2.96 -30.74 32.36
N ALA A 10 2.06 -30.48 31.41
CA ALA A 10 1.13 -29.37 31.50
C ALA A 10 0.02 -29.69 32.48
N PHE A 11 -0.39 -28.72 33.29
CA PHE A 11 -1.53 -28.79 34.17
C PHE A 11 -2.22 -27.44 34.28
N THR A 12 -3.46 -27.44 34.79
CA THR A 12 -4.19 -26.21 35.03
C THR A 12 -4.17 -25.94 36.54
N THR A 13 -3.79 -24.71 36.91
CA THR A 13 -3.78 -24.29 38.32
C THR A 13 -5.19 -24.15 38.85
N GLN A 14 -5.34 -24.03 40.16
CA GLN A 14 -6.65 -23.83 40.84
C GLN A 14 -7.37 -22.53 40.36
N VAL A 15 -6.62 -21.54 39.88
CA VAL A 15 -7.15 -20.29 39.32
C VAL A 15 -7.34 -20.32 37.80
N GLY A 16 -7.20 -21.51 37.17
CA GLY A 16 -7.44 -21.70 35.73
C GLY A 16 -6.27 -21.40 34.82
N GLU A 17 -5.08 -21.15 35.34
CA GLU A 17 -3.88 -20.86 34.53
C GLU A 17 -3.22 -22.15 34.03
N ILE A 18 -2.92 -22.20 32.74
CA ILE A 18 -2.15 -23.31 32.12
C ILE A 18 -0.68 -23.17 32.49
N SER A 19 -0.13 -24.13 33.17
CA SER A 19 1.23 -24.13 33.70
C SER A 19 1.96 -25.42 33.38
N VAL A 20 3.30 -25.40 33.48
CA VAL A 20 4.12 -26.59 33.32
C VAL A 20 4.73 -26.96 34.69
N HIS A 21 4.48 -28.19 35.15
CA HIS A 21 5.19 -28.74 36.29
C HIS A 21 6.57 -29.20 35.81
N VAL A 22 7.59 -28.43 36.18
CA VAL A 22 8.95 -28.61 35.66
C VAL A 22 9.66 -29.77 36.45
N GLN A 23 10.15 -30.75 35.71
CA GLN A 23 10.97 -31.87 36.22
C GLN A 23 12.45 -31.71 35.91
N GLU A 24 12.75 -31.15 34.69
CA GLU A 24 14.09 -30.80 34.28
C GLU A 24 14.14 -29.34 33.79
N PHE A 25 15.18 -28.62 34.17
CA PHE A 25 15.40 -27.25 33.82
C PHE A 25 16.80 -27.06 33.22
N THR A 26 16.88 -26.36 32.08
CA THR A 26 18.14 -26.05 31.42
C THR A 26 18.17 -24.57 31.02
N LEU A 27 19.19 -23.85 31.42
CA LEU A 27 19.46 -22.51 30.91
C LEU A 27 20.05 -22.63 29.49
N LEU A 28 19.30 -22.21 28.45
CA LEU A 28 19.71 -22.28 27.05
C LEU A 28 20.49 -21.04 26.63
N SER A 29 20.06 -19.87 27.08
CA SER A 29 20.76 -18.61 26.79
C SER A 29 20.53 -17.60 27.89
N LYS A 30 21.60 -16.99 28.35
CA LYS A 30 21.57 -15.91 29.35
C LYS A 30 21.32 -14.56 28.67
N ALA A 31 20.32 -13.81 29.12
CA ALA A 31 20.12 -12.44 28.70
C ALA A 31 21.19 -11.53 29.33
N LEU A 32 21.95 -10.84 28.47
CA LEU A 32 22.99 -9.90 28.93
C LEU A 32 22.42 -8.54 29.27
N ARG A 33 21.22 -8.22 28.76
CA ARG A 33 20.50 -6.97 29.03
C ARG A 33 19.08 -7.28 29.47
N PRO A 34 18.53 -6.56 30.45
CA PRO A 34 17.12 -6.73 30.84
C PRO A 34 16.21 -6.30 29.70
N LEU A 35 15.10 -7.02 29.54
CA LEU A 35 14.02 -6.57 28.66
C LEU A 35 13.27 -5.41 29.31
N PRO A 36 12.81 -4.43 28.53
CA PRO A 36 11.85 -3.44 29.04
C PRO A 36 10.59 -4.16 29.54
N VAL A 37 10.15 -3.84 30.74
CA VAL A 37 8.96 -4.44 31.35
C VAL A 37 7.93 -3.35 31.52
N VAL A 38 6.73 -3.60 31.00
CA VAL A 38 5.55 -2.78 31.30
C VAL A 38 5.29 -2.86 32.81
N LYS A 39 5.26 -1.71 33.48
CA LYS A 39 4.91 -1.62 34.90
C LYS A 39 3.54 -0.96 35.03
N GLU A 40 2.64 -1.64 35.69
CA GLU A 40 1.40 -1.04 36.15
C GLU A 40 1.59 -0.54 37.57
N ALA A 41 1.38 0.74 37.79
CA ALA A 41 1.36 1.35 39.11
C ALA A 41 0.22 2.38 39.19
N GLU A 42 -0.55 2.35 40.24
CA GLU A 42 -1.64 3.30 40.51
C GLU A 42 -2.68 3.46 39.38
N GLY A 43 -2.97 2.36 38.65
CA GLY A 43 -3.91 2.38 37.52
C GLY A 43 -3.39 3.02 36.25
N GLN A 44 -2.09 3.35 36.19
CA GLN A 44 -1.40 3.81 34.99
C GLN A 44 -0.43 2.74 34.49
N THR A 45 -0.47 2.51 33.18
CA THR A 45 0.46 1.63 32.49
C THR A 45 1.68 2.44 32.06
N TYR A 46 2.83 2.13 32.61
CA TYR A 46 4.12 2.68 32.18
C TYR A 46 4.70 1.74 31.14
N ASP A 47 4.60 2.12 29.87
CA ASP A 47 5.23 1.38 28.79
C ASP A 47 6.67 1.80 28.64
N ALA A 48 7.58 0.93 29.04
CA ALA A 48 9.02 1.17 28.94
C ALA A 48 9.54 1.11 27.48
N PHE A 49 8.72 0.72 26.49
CA PHE A 49 9.09 0.56 25.09
C PHE A 49 7.98 1.04 24.15
N SER A 50 7.58 2.31 24.32
CA SER A 50 6.51 2.96 23.54
C SER A 50 7.05 3.93 22.48
N ASP A 51 8.28 4.41 22.61
CA ASP A 51 8.89 5.33 21.64
C ASP A 51 8.92 4.70 20.23
N PRO A 52 8.26 5.30 19.22
CA PRO A 52 8.19 4.76 17.88
C PRO A 52 9.56 4.51 17.25
N GLU A 53 10.51 5.43 17.41
CA GLU A 53 11.84 5.29 16.82
C GLU A 53 12.59 4.09 17.41
N MET A 54 12.57 3.94 18.72
CA MET A 54 13.20 2.81 19.41
C MET A 54 12.54 1.48 19.01
N ARG A 55 11.22 1.45 18.87
CA ARG A 55 10.47 0.27 18.41
C ARG A 55 10.86 -0.14 16.98
N TYR A 56 11.07 0.82 16.09
CA TYR A 56 11.56 0.54 14.73
C TYR A 56 13.02 0.07 14.72
N ARG A 57 13.90 0.72 15.49
CA ARG A 57 15.33 0.37 15.56
C ARG A 57 15.59 -0.97 16.22
N GLN A 58 14.80 -1.33 17.23
CA GLN A 58 14.92 -2.57 17.98
C GLN A 58 13.66 -3.43 17.82
N ARG A 59 13.29 -3.73 16.59
CA ARG A 59 12.08 -4.48 16.29
C ARG A 59 12.02 -5.85 16.97
N TYR A 60 13.16 -6.50 17.18
CA TYR A 60 13.24 -7.75 17.91
C TYR A 60 12.85 -7.62 19.38
N VAL A 61 13.17 -6.49 20.03
CA VAL A 61 12.71 -6.20 21.39
C VAL A 61 11.22 -5.89 21.40
N ASP A 62 10.76 -5.07 20.45
CA ASP A 62 9.35 -4.72 20.27
C ASP A 62 8.47 -5.97 20.10
N LEU A 63 8.92 -6.96 19.32
CA LEU A 63 8.22 -8.24 19.13
C LEU A 63 8.13 -9.08 20.42
N ILE A 64 9.09 -8.94 21.34
CA ILE A 64 9.09 -9.64 22.62
C ILE A 64 8.14 -8.98 23.60
N VAL A 65 8.21 -7.66 23.74
CA VAL A 65 7.50 -6.90 24.79
C VAL A 65 6.12 -6.43 24.37
N ASN A 66 5.83 -6.34 23.09
CA ASN A 66 4.54 -5.95 22.50
C ASN A 66 3.99 -7.08 21.61
N PRO A 67 3.37 -8.12 22.19
CA PRO A 67 2.94 -9.32 21.43
C PRO A 67 1.99 -9.01 20.27
N GLN A 68 1.18 -7.98 20.33
CA GLN A 68 0.27 -7.54 19.28
C GLN A 68 1.00 -7.11 17.99
N VAL A 69 2.28 -6.72 18.08
CA VAL A 69 3.10 -6.36 16.92
C VAL A 69 3.36 -7.57 16.03
N LYS A 70 3.55 -8.76 16.63
CA LYS A 70 3.73 -10.02 15.91
C LYS A 70 2.54 -10.33 15.00
N ASP A 71 1.34 -10.06 15.47
CA ASP A 71 0.11 -10.29 14.71
C ASP A 71 0.05 -9.48 13.41
N ILE A 72 0.56 -8.24 13.42
CA ILE A 72 0.65 -7.39 12.23
C ILE A 72 1.53 -8.06 11.16
N PHE A 73 2.69 -8.61 11.53
CA PHE A 73 3.59 -9.30 10.60
C PHE A 73 2.99 -10.60 10.06
N ILE A 74 2.29 -11.36 10.91
CA ILE A 74 1.58 -12.58 10.50
C ILE A 74 0.48 -12.22 9.49
N LYS A 75 -0.32 -11.20 9.76
CA LYS A 75 -1.37 -10.70 8.84
C LYS A 75 -0.76 -10.24 7.52
N ARG A 76 0.34 -9.47 7.56
CA ARG A 76 1.05 -9.05 6.33
C ARG A 76 1.48 -10.24 5.48
N ALA A 77 2.11 -11.25 6.08
CA ALA A 77 2.52 -12.46 5.36
C ALA A 77 1.31 -13.19 4.75
N LYS A 78 0.20 -13.28 5.48
CA LYS A 78 -1.03 -13.90 5.01
C LYS A 78 -1.70 -13.12 3.87
N ILE A 79 -1.67 -11.78 3.89
CA ILE A 79 -2.13 -10.94 2.77
C ILE A 79 -1.38 -11.31 1.49
N ILE A 80 -0.06 -11.30 1.55
CA ILE A 80 0.79 -11.58 0.38
C ILE A 80 0.56 -13.00 -0.14
N SER A 81 0.52 -14.01 0.73
CA SER A 81 0.29 -15.40 0.32
C SER A 81 -1.11 -15.61 -0.26
N THR A 82 -2.14 -14.91 0.25
CA THR A 82 -3.49 -14.96 -0.30
C THR A 82 -3.52 -14.42 -1.73
N MET A 83 -2.91 -13.27 -1.97
CA MET A 83 -2.83 -12.69 -3.32
C MET A 83 -2.06 -13.57 -4.29
N ARG A 84 -0.92 -14.17 -3.86
CA ARG A 84 -0.19 -15.15 -4.68
C ARG A 84 -1.07 -16.32 -5.09
N THR A 85 -1.76 -16.93 -4.13
CA THR A 85 -2.70 -18.03 -4.43
C THR A 85 -3.77 -17.63 -5.44
N MET A 86 -4.28 -16.40 -5.34
CA MET A 86 -5.28 -15.90 -6.29
C MET A 86 -4.72 -15.73 -7.71
N PHE A 87 -3.48 -15.28 -7.85
CA PHE A 87 -2.83 -15.06 -9.14
C PHE A 87 -2.37 -16.40 -9.77
N ASP A 88 -1.77 -17.27 -8.98
CA ASP A 88 -1.36 -18.61 -9.40
C ASP A 88 -2.56 -19.43 -9.90
N ALA A 89 -3.71 -19.33 -9.22
CA ALA A 89 -4.95 -19.99 -9.65
C ALA A 89 -5.48 -19.47 -11.00
N ARG A 90 -5.05 -18.29 -11.44
CA ARG A 90 -5.34 -17.73 -12.78
C ARG A 90 -4.31 -18.12 -13.84
N GLY A 91 -3.29 -18.88 -13.44
CA GLY A 91 -2.18 -19.27 -14.32
C GLY A 91 -1.19 -18.14 -14.60
N TRP A 92 -1.17 -17.09 -13.76
CA TRP A 92 -0.19 -16.02 -13.90
C TRP A 92 1.15 -16.40 -13.28
N LEU A 93 2.21 -15.86 -13.85
CA LEU A 93 3.58 -16.14 -13.43
C LEU A 93 4.09 -15.06 -12.48
N GLU A 94 4.57 -15.45 -11.29
CA GLU A 94 5.37 -14.56 -10.45
C GLU A 94 6.77 -14.43 -11.06
N VAL A 95 7.26 -13.21 -11.22
CA VAL A 95 8.55 -12.91 -11.83
C VAL A 95 9.38 -12.00 -10.95
N GLU A 96 10.69 -11.99 -11.19
CA GLU A 96 11.64 -11.07 -10.57
C GLU A 96 12.33 -10.27 -11.68
N THR A 97 12.05 -8.98 -11.73
CA THR A 97 12.66 -8.06 -12.70
C THR A 97 13.85 -7.31 -12.08
N PRO A 98 14.76 -6.70 -12.88
CA PRO A 98 15.96 -6.08 -12.34
C PRO A 98 15.70 -4.96 -11.35
N VAL A 99 16.37 -5.02 -10.20
CA VAL A 99 16.42 -3.94 -9.22
C VAL A 99 17.39 -2.85 -9.63
N LEU A 100 18.57 -3.25 -10.16
CA LEU A 100 19.55 -2.33 -10.71
C LEU A 100 19.23 -2.05 -12.18
N GLN A 101 19.05 -0.78 -12.53
CA GLN A 101 18.62 -0.36 -13.86
C GLN A 101 19.56 0.69 -14.43
N ALA A 102 19.90 0.58 -15.72
CA ALA A 102 20.68 1.58 -16.42
C ALA A 102 19.87 2.86 -16.72
N VAL A 103 18.55 2.72 -16.87
CA VAL A 103 17.61 3.81 -17.08
C VAL A 103 16.43 3.59 -16.13
N HIS A 104 16.16 4.55 -15.28
CA HIS A 104 14.98 4.51 -14.42
C HIS A 104 13.74 5.01 -15.18
N GLY A 105 12.54 4.52 -14.79
CA GLY A 105 11.28 4.92 -15.42
C GLY A 105 10.09 4.17 -14.85
N GLY A 106 8.90 4.47 -15.35
CA GLY A 106 7.63 3.87 -14.90
C GLY A 106 6.92 4.63 -13.77
N ALA A 107 7.57 5.64 -13.21
CA ALA A 107 6.99 6.53 -12.19
C ALA A 107 7.69 7.91 -12.22
N ALA A 108 7.06 8.89 -11.60
CA ALA A 108 7.65 10.21 -11.36
C ALA A 108 8.23 10.25 -9.93
N ALA A 109 9.45 9.77 -9.76
CA ALA A 109 10.13 9.72 -8.47
C ALA A 109 11.64 9.93 -8.63
N ARG A 110 12.31 10.34 -7.56
CA ARG A 110 13.78 10.48 -7.56
C ARG A 110 14.42 9.13 -7.27
N PRO A 111 15.35 8.64 -8.10
CA PRO A 111 16.04 7.37 -7.87
C PRO A 111 17.16 7.50 -6.84
N PHE A 112 17.52 6.38 -6.21
CA PHE A 112 18.84 6.22 -5.61
C PHE A 112 19.85 5.86 -6.70
N ASN A 113 21.00 6.48 -6.68
CA ASN A 113 22.07 6.28 -7.67
C ASN A 113 23.16 5.38 -7.08
N THR A 114 23.73 4.53 -7.92
CA THR A 114 24.89 3.69 -7.59
C THR A 114 25.81 3.57 -8.82
N HIS A 115 26.92 2.86 -8.66
CA HIS A 115 27.92 2.69 -9.72
C HIS A 115 28.33 1.22 -9.83
N HIS A 116 28.38 0.71 -11.08
CA HIS A 116 28.89 -0.61 -11.36
C HIS A 116 30.39 -0.53 -11.61
N ASN A 117 31.22 -0.94 -10.65
CA ASN A 117 32.67 -0.75 -10.68
C ASN A 117 33.36 -1.41 -11.89
N THR A 118 33.00 -2.64 -12.20
CA THR A 118 33.65 -3.38 -13.31
C THR A 118 33.29 -2.84 -14.69
N LEU A 119 32.04 -2.39 -14.88
CA LEU A 119 31.59 -1.84 -16.15
C LEU A 119 31.77 -0.32 -16.23
N ASP A 120 32.23 0.30 -15.14
CA ASP A 120 32.42 1.75 -15.01
C ASP A 120 31.22 2.57 -15.51
N MET A 121 30.02 2.21 -15.01
CA MET A 121 28.79 2.84 -15.45
C MET A 121 27.85 3.18 -14.28
N PRO A 122 27.08 4.29 -14.34
CA PRO A 122 26.06 4.61 -13.36
C PRO A 122 24.90 3.64 -13.49
N LEU A 123 24.34 3.26 -12.35
CA LEU A 123 23.09 2.50 -12.23
C LEU A 123 22.16 3.18 -11.24
N PHE A 124 20.88 2.83 -11.34
CA PHE A 124 19.83 3.32 -10.48
C PHE A 124 19.13 2.14 -9.77
N LEU A 125 18.76 2.32 -8.52
CA LEU A 125 17.78 1.45 -7.90
C LEU A 125 16.40 1.79 -8.48
N ARG A 126 15.63 0.77 -8.85
CA ARG A 126 14.33 0.94 -9.53
C ARG A 126 13.35 1.75 -8.69
N ILE A 127 12.64 2.65 -9.33
CA ILE A 127 11.52 3.40 -8.77
C ILE A 127 10.17 2.74 -9.06
N ALA A 128 10.11 1.89 -10.10
CA ALA A 128 8.99 1.06 -10.53
C ALA A 128 9.52 -0.11 -11.38
N ASN A 129 8.72 -1.15 -11.53
CA ASN A 129 9.03 -2.33 -12.37
C ASN A 129 8.14 -2.42 -13.63
N GLU A 130 7.29 -1.44 -13.86
CA GLU A 130 6.29 -1.36 -14.92
C GLU A 130 6.84 -1.73 -16.29
N LEU A 131 7.93 -1.09 -16.71
CA LEU A 131 8.46 -1.25 -18.06
C LEU A 131 8.97 -2.68 -18.33
N TYR A 132 9.51 -3.34 -17.32
CA TYR A 132 9.97 -4.73 -17.45
C TYR A 132 8.80 -5.71 -17.48
N LEU A 133 7.78 -5.50 -16.67
CA LEU A 133 6.57 -6.35 -16.68
C LEU A 133 5.81 -6.22 -18.00
N LYS A 134 5.71 -5.03 -18.57
CA LYS A 134 5.13 -4.81 -19.91
C LYS A 134 5.90 -5.56 -21.00
N ARG A 135 7.23 -5.61 -20.92
CA ARG A 135 8.07 -6.37 -21.88
C ARG A 135 7.77 -7.87 -21.83
N LEU A 136 7.45 -8.41 -20.65
CA LEU A 136 7.06 -9.81 -20.50
C LEU A 136 5.72 -10.10 -21.17
N ILE A 137 4.75 -9.19 -21.08
CA ILE A 137 3.49 -9.29 -21.82
C ILE A 137 3.75 -9.25 -23.34
N VAL A 138 4.60 -8.34 -23.82
CA VAL A 138 5.02 -8.30 -25.23
C VAL A 138 5.72 -9.60 -25.63
N GLY A 139 6.47 -10.22 -24.71
CA GLY A 139 7.13 -11.52 -24.89
C GLY A 139 6.19 -12.71 -24.96
N GLY A 140 4.88 -12.51 -24.73
CA GLY A 140 3.84 -13.53 -24.93
C GLY A 140 3.26 -14.14 -23.65
N PHE A 141 3.54 -13.60 -22.46
CA PHE A 141 2.86 -14.02 -21.23
C PHE A 141 1.45 -13.41 -21.17
N ASP A 142 0.43 -14.19 -20.81
CA ASP A 142 -0.93 -13.72 -20.64
C ASP A 142 -1.13 -12.93 -19.34
N GLY A 143 -0.37 -13.26 -18.30
CA GLY A 143 -0.41 -12.57 -17.02
C GLY A 143 0.90 -12.79 -16.24
N VAL A 144 1.43 -11.70 -15.70
CA VAL A 144 2.63 -11.70 -14.85
C VAL A 144 2.42 -10.81 -13.64
N TYR A 145 3.05 -11.14 -12.52
CA TYR A 145 3.02 -10.31 -11.32
C TYR A 145 4.36 -10.34 -10.59
N GLU A 146 4.62 -9.31 -9.81
CA GLU A 146 5.82 -9.20 -8.99
C GLU A 146 5.51 -8.52 -7.65
N PHE A 147 5.87 -9.18 -6.55
CA PHE A 147 6.02 -8.54 -5.25
C PHE A 147 7.47 -8.08 -5.12
N GLY A 148 7.72 -6.80 -5.30
CA GLY A 148 9.07 -6.27 -5.36
C GLY A 148 9.31 -5.07 -4.46
N LYS A 149 10.58 -4.88 -4.08
CA LYS A 149 11.04 -3.66 -3.44
C LYS A 149 11.22 -2.57 -4.50
N MET A 150 10.66 -1.40 -4.18
CA MET A 150 10.85 -0.16 -4.92
C MET A 150 11.60 0.84 -4.05
N PHE A 151 12.32 1.75 -4.69
CA PHE A 151 13.22 2.68 -4.03
C PHE A 151 12.96 4.09 -4.55
N ARG A 152 12.50 4.99 -3.68
CA ARG A 152 12.25 6.40 -4.00
C ARG A 152 13.00 7.28 -3.02
N ASN A 153 13.95 8.05 -3.54
CA ASN A 153 14.82 8.92 -2.75
C ASN A 153 14.09 10.24 -2.40
N GLU A 154 13.10 10.12 -1.54
CA GLU A 154 12.20 11.18 -1.13
C GLU A 154 12.04 11.20 0.39
N GLY A 155 11.22 12.12 0.91
CA GLY A 155 10.96 12.24 2.34
C GLY A 155 10.29 11.00 2.95
N MET A 156 10.42 10.87 4.27
CA MET A 156 9.77 9.80 5.05
C MET A 156 8.65 10.37 5.91
N ASP A 157 7.52 9.66 5.96
CA ASP A 157 6.43 9.90 6.89
C ASP A 157 5.76 8.58 7.32
N ARG A 158 4.59 8.64 7.94
CA ARG A 158 3.87 7.44 8.38
C ARG A 158 3.41 6.52 7.24
N THR A 159 3.30 7.04 6.02
CA THR A 159 2.77 6.35 4.83
C THR A 159 3.79 6.20 3.72
N HIS A 160 4.90 6.92 3.79
CA HIS A 160 5.97 6.91 2.80
C HIS A 160 7.30 6.48 3.41
N ASN A 161 7.93 5.48 2.81
CA ASN A 161 9.27 5.02 3.14
C ASN A 161 10.11 4.93 1.86
N PRO A 162 11.39 5.35 1.89
CA PRO A 162 12.25 5.30 0.69
C PRO A 162 12.41 3.91 0.07
N GLU A 163 12.28 2.86 0.87
CA GLU A 163 12.21 1.47 0.45
C GLU A 163 10.86 0.90 0.85
N PHE A 164 10.07 0.42 -0.11
CA PHE A 164 8.76 -0.16 0.17
C PHE A 164 8.48 -1.35 -0.76
N THR A 165 7.55 -2.19 -0.36
CA THR A 165 7.07 -3.30 -1.19
C THR A 165 5.88 -2.85 -2.02
N SER A 166 5.96 -3.03 -3.32
CA SER A 166 4.85 -2.88 -4.26
C SER A 166 4.47 -4.22 -4.85
N LEU A 167 3.18 -4.41 -5.08
CA LEU A 167 2.66 -5.45 -5.96
C LEU A 167 2.28 -4.79 -7.28
N GLU A 168 2.89 -5.23 -8.37
CA GLU A 168 2.41 -4.90 -9.71
C GLU A 168 2.08 -6.16 -10.48
N PHE A 169 1.03 -6.11 -11.30
CA PHE A 169 0.64 -7.20 -12.17
C PHE A 169 0.07 -6.66 -13.49
N TYR A 170 0.30 -7.41 -14.56
CA TYR A 170 -0.05 -7.04 -15.92
C TYR A 170 -0.74 -8.22 -16.59
N VAL A 171 -1.83 -7.97 -17.30
CA VAL A 171 -2.67 -8.99 -17.92
C VAL A 171 -3.00 -8.56 -19.34
N ALA A 172 -2.71 -9.46 -20.31
CA ALA A 172 -3.01 -9.24 -21.70
C ALA A 172 -4.53 -9.25 -21.97
N TYR A 173 -4.96 -8.45 -22.95
CA TYR A 173 -6.34 -8.44 -23.48
C TYR A 173 -7.44 -8.15 -22.46
N LYS A 174 -7.10 -7.46 -21.36
CA LYS A 174 -8.05 -6.99 -20.35
C LYS A 174 -8.09 -5.46 -20.35
N ASP A 175 -9.21 -4.91 -19.93
CA ASP A 175 -9.38 -3.48 -19.81
C ASP A 175 -9.51 -3.04 -18.34
N TYR A 176 -9.60 -1.75 -18.12
CA TYR A 176 -9.65 -1.20 -16.78
C TYR A 176 -10.96 -1.50 -16.02
N HIS A 177 -12.06 -1.79 -16.71
CA HIS A 177 -13.29 -2.26 -16.07
C HIS A 177 -13.10 -3.64 -15.46
N TRP A 178 -12.55 -4.58 -16.25
CA TRP A 178 -12.20 -5.91 -15.76
C TRP A 178 -11.20 -5.83 -14.59
N MET A 179 -10.26 -4.88 -14.65
CA MET A 179 -9.27 -4.68 -13.61
C MET A 179 -9.90 -4.16 -12.31
N MET A 180 -10.93 -3.30 -12.39
CA MET A 180 -11.70 -2.88 -11.22
C MET A 180 -12.42 -4.08 -10.57
N ASP A 181 -13.07 -4.94 -11.35
CA ASP A 181 -13.75 -6.15 -10.83
C ASP A 181 -12.75 -7.10 -10.14
N LEU A 182 -11.56 -7.26 -10.71
CA LEU A 182 -10.50 -8.05 -10.08
C LEU A 182 -10.01 -7.41 -8.79
N THR A 183 -9.83 -6.11 -8.77
CA THR A 183 -9.39 -5.37 -7.57
C THR A 183 -10.40 -5.53 -6.43
N GLU A 184 -11.70 -5.40 -6.69
CA GLU A 184 -12.76 -5.70 -5.72
C GLU A 184 -12.63 -7.12 -5.18
N THR A 185 -12.45 -8.09 -6.07
CA THR A 185 -12.29 -9.51 -5.71
C THR A 185 -11.07 -9.72 -4.81
N ILE A 186 -9.95 -9.04 -5.07
CA ILE A 186 -8.74 -9.13 -4.26
C ILE A 186 -9.01 -8.63 -2.83
N PHE A 187 -9.55 -7.43 -2.68
CA PHE A 187 -9.79 -6.85 -1.35
C PHE A 187 -10.84 -7.64 -0.56
N GLN A 188 -11.92 -8.05 -1.19
CA GLN A 188 -12.94 -8.90 -0.56
C GLN A 188 -12.36 -10.24 -0.10
N THR A 189 -11.58 -10.92 -0.96
CA THR A 189 -10.98 -12.21 -0.63
C THR A 189 -9.96 -12.09 0.51
N VAL A 190 -9.13 -11.05 0.48
CA VAL A 190 -8.14 -10.80 1.54
C VAL A 190 -8.85 -10.52 2.88
N ALA A 191 -9.86 -9.64 2.90
CA ALA A 191 -10.62 -9.35 4.11
C ALA A 191 -11.28 -10.62 4.68
N GLN A 192 -11.95 -11.41 3.84
CA GLN A 192 -12.58 -12.66 4.24
C GLN A 192 -11.58 -13.68 4.76
N THR A 193 -10.41 -13.79 4.12
CA THR A 193 -9.38 -14.76 4.53
C THR A 193 -8.72 -14.41 5.86
N LEU A 194 -8.51 -13.11 6.13
CA LEU A 194 -7.85 -12.65 7.36
C LEU A 194 -8.78 -12.59 8.55
N HIS A 195 -10.01 -12.16 8.32
CA HIS A 195 -10.94 -11.78 9.39
C HIS A 195 -12.21 -12.62 9.44
N GLY A 196 -12.46 -13.50 8.46
CA GLY A 196 -13.69 -14.28 8.34
C GLY A 196 -14.93 -13.45 7.97
N GLN A 197 -14.73 -12.17 7.64
CA GLN A 197 -15.79 -11.22 7.28
C GLN A 197 -15.22 -10.11 6.39
N THR A 198 -16.10 -9.41 5.68
CA THR A 198 -15.71 -8.31 4.77
C THR A 198 -15.89 -6.94 5.39
N LYS A 199 -16.76 -6.81 6.41
CA LYS A 199 -16.95 -5.55 7.14
C LYS A 199 -15.95 -5.45 8.29
N LEU A 200 -15.08 -4.45 8.23
CA LEU A 200 -13.97 -4.27 9.17
C LEU A 200 -14.00 -2.88 9.80
N ARG A 201 -13.66 -2.80 11.08
CA ARG A 201 -13.43 -1.54 11.77
C ARG A 201 -12.02 -1.05 11.50
N VAL A 202 -11.89 0.15 10.89
CA VAL A 202 -10.60 0.80 10.60
C VAL A 202 -10.59 2.18 11.25
N GLY A 203 -9.89 2.31 12.36
CA GLY A 203 -9.98 3.52 13.18
C GLY A 203 -11.40 3.72 13.69
N GLU A 204 -12.00 4.86 13.37
CA GLU A 204 -13.38 5.20 13.76
C GLU A 204 -14.44 4.79 12.74
N ASN A 205 -14.03 4.28 11.57
CA ASN A 205 -14.91 3.96 10.46
C ASN A 205 -15.15 2.46 10.31
N ASP A 206 -16.37 2.08 10.00
CA ASP A 206 -16.73 0.73 9.55
C ASP A 206 -16.62 0.71 8.01
N ILE A 207 -15.74 -0.14 7.49
CA ILE A 207 -15.46 -0.28 6.06
C ILE A 207 -16.00 -1.61 5.57
N GLU A 208 -16.81 -1.59 4.50
CA GLU A 208 -17.30 -2.80 3.83
C GLU A 208 -16.45 -3.10 2.59
N PHE A 209 -15.73 -4.22 2.61
CA PHE A 209 -14.90 -4.67 1.50
C PHE A 209 -15.63 -5.61 0.52
N ALA A 210 -16.90 -5.95 0.77
CA ALA A 210 -17.71 -6.63 -0.25
C ALA A 210 -18.13 -5.62 -1.33
N GLY A 211 -17.99 -6.02 -2.60
CA GLY A 211 -18.42 -5.22 -3.74
C GLY A 211 -19.93 -5.27 -3.97
N PRO A 212 -20.46 -4.54 -4.98
CA PRO A 212 -19.71 -3.69 -5.90
C PRO A 212 -19.34 -2.33 -5.29
N TYR A 213 -18.14 -1.85 -5.60
CA TYR A 213 -17.71 -0.50 -5.19
C TYR A 213 -18.25 0.58 -6.14
N PRO A 214 -18.63 1.76 -5.62
CA PRO A 214 -18.95 2.92 -6.46
C PRO A 214 -17.83 3.27 -7.43
N ARG A 215 -18.19 3.68 -8.65
CA ARG A 215 -17.26 4.13 -9.70
C ARG A 215 -17.65 5.55 -10.10
N LEU A 216 -16.83 6.52 -9.74
CA LEU A 216 -17.02 7.92 -10.04
C LEU A 216 -15.92 8.41 -10.98
N THR A 217 -16.26 9.23 -11.97
CA THR A 217 -15.23 9.97 -12.70
C THR A 217 -14.62 11.02 -11.78
N ILE A 218 -13.36 11.41 -12.01
CA ILE A 218 -12.72 12.45 -11.20
C ILE A 218 -13.54 13.76 -11.22
N SER A 219 -14.03 14.18 -12.38
CA SER A 219 -14.91 15.35 -12.52
C SER A 219 -16.23 15.17 -11.76
N GLY A 220 -16.85 13.99 -11.88
CA GLY A 220 -18.10 13.66 -11.18
C GLY A 220 -17.92 13.66 -9.66
N ALA A 221 -16.81 13.17 -9.16
CA ALA A 221 -16.49 13.20 -7.74
C ALA A 221 -16.30 14.64 -7.23
N ILE A 222 -15.57 15.48 -7.95
CA ILE A 222 -15.40 16.90 -7.61
C ILE A 222 -16.75 17.63 -7.64
N GLN A 223 -17.58 17.36 -8.64
CA GLN A 223 -18.92 17.92 -8.70
C GLN A 223 -19.77 17.51 -7.49
N GLN A 224 -19.71 16.23 -7.10
CA GLN A 224 -20.48 15.70 -5.99
C GLN A 224 -20.06 16.26 -4.64
N TYR A 225 -18.75 16.37 -4.37
CA TYR A 225 -18.23 16.74 -3.06
C TYR A 225 -17.89 18.21 -2.91
N ALA A 226 -17.51 18.89 -4.00
CA ALA A 226 -17.14 20.32 -3.98
C ALA A 226 -18.15 21.23 -4.71
N GLY A 227 -19.10 20.67 -5.46
CA GLY A 227 -20.06 21.45 -6.23
C GLY A 227 -19.46 22.20 -7.43
N VAL A 228 -18.28 21.76 -7.92
CA VAL A 228 -17.53 22.43 -8.99
C VAL A 228 -17.56 21.59 -10.26
N ASP A 229 -18.04 22.17 -11.36
CA ASP A 229 -18.00 21.57 -12.69
C ASP A 229 -16.68 21.91 -13.38
N VAL A 230 -15.65 21.09 -13.15
CA VAL A 230 -14.31 21.29 -13.72
C VAL A 230 -14.27 21.10 -15.23
N ASP A 231 -15.21 20.35 -15.81
CA ASP A 231 -15.27 20.12 -17.24
C ASP A 231 -15.72 21.39 -18.00
N ALA A 232 -16.61 22.18 -17.40
CA ALA A 232 -17.10 23.43 -17.96
C ALA A 232 -16.13 24.62 -17.78
N MET A 233 -15.12 24.49 -16.89
CA MET A 233 -14.17 25.57 -16.59
C MET A 233 -12.96 25.53 -17.51
N SER A 234 -12.47 26.71 -17.92
CA SER A 234 -11.14 26.87 -18.50
C SER A 234 -10.06 26.71 -17.44
N GLU A 235 -8.80 26.53 -17.85
CA GLU A 235 -7.65 26.44 -16.94
C GLU A 235 -7.55 27.69 -16.04
N ASP A 236 -7.73 28.90 -16.61
CA ASP A 236 -7.66 30.15 -15.86
C ASP A 236 -8.77 30.28 -14.83
N GLU A 237 -9.99 29.88 -15.17
CA GLU A 237 -11.11 29.86 -14.23
C GLU A 237 -10.89 28.89 -13.09
N LEU A 238 -10.42 27.68 -13.39
CA LEU A 238 -10.09 26.66 -12.39
C LEU A 238 -8.96 27.14 -11.48
N ARG A 239 -7.91 27.73 -12.04
CA ARG A 239 -6.79 28.31 -11.28
C ARG A 239 -7.27 29.40 -10.30
N LYS A 240 -8.12 30.31 -10.77
CA LYS A 240 -8.71 31.34 -9.91
C LYS A 240 -9.56 30.73 -8.80
N HIS A 241 -10.32 29.68 -9.12
CA HIS A 241 -11.12 28.97 -8.13
C HIS A 241 -10.24 28.35 -7.03
N CYS A 242 -9.20 27.61 -7.39
CA CYS A 242 -8.25 27.01 -6.44
C CYS A 242 -7.55 28.05 -5.57
N LEU A 243 -7.09 29.14 -6.16
CA LEU A 243 -6.49 30.27 -5.42
C LEU A 243 -7.50 30.92 -4.47
N GLY A 244 -8.76 31.07 -4.90
CA GLY A 244 -9.85 31.58 -4.06
C GLY A 244 -10.16 30.69 -2.84
N MET A 245 -9.86 29.41 -2.90
CA MET A 245 -9.95 28.46 -1.79
C MET A 245 -8.73 28.49 -0.87
N GLY A 246 -7.71 29.29 -1.18
CA GLY A 246 -6.46 29.34 -0.41
C GLY A 246 -5.49 28.21 -0.70
N MET A 247 -5.67 27.49 -1.82
CA MET A 247 -4.77 26.41 -2.23
C MET A 247 -3.44 26.99 -2.76
N ASP A 248 -2.35 26.30 -2.52
CA ASP A 248 -1.04 26.65 -3.09
C ASP A 248 -0.98 26.13 -4.54
N VAL A 249 -1.08 27.05 -5.48
CA VAL A 249 -1.13 26.76 -6.92
C VAL A 249 0.06 27.37 -7.62
N ASP A 250 0.95 26.51 -8.14
CA ASP A 250 2.07 26.93 -8.99
C ASP A 250 1.53 27.48 -10.33
N ALA A 251 2.15 28.57 -10.80
CA ALA A 251 1.80 29.20 -12.08
C ALA A 251 1.99 28.28 -13.29
N GLN A 252 2.80 27.23 -13.17
CA GLN A 252 3.08 26.26 -14.25
C GLN A 252 2.13 25.05 -14.24
N MET A 253 1.24 24.93 -13.25
CA MET A 253 0.27 23.83 -13.22
C MET A 253 -0.73 23.96 -14.38
N GLY A 254 -0.79 22.93 -15.24
CA GLY A 254 -1.84 22.82 -16.26
C GLY A 254 -3.18 22.39 -15.67
N LYS A 255 -4.24 22.42 -16.48
CA LYS A 255 -5.61 22.09 -16.06
C LYS A 255 -5.71 20.73 -15.38
N GLY A 256 -5.03 19.69 -15.91
CA GLY A 256 -5.03 18.35 -15.33
C GLY A 256 -4.47 18.33 -13.91
N LYS A 257 -3.36 19.03 -13.66
CA LYS A 257 -2.78 19.12 -12.31
C LYS A 257 -3.64 19.93 -11.35
N LEU A 258 -4.29 20.97 -11.81
CA LEU A 258 -5.27 21.73 -11.01
C LEU A 258 -6.46 20.87 -10.59
N ILE A 259 -6.96 20.00 -11.47
CA ILE A 259 -8.03 19.04 -11.16
C ILE A 259 -7.55 18.06 -10.07
N ASP A 260 -6.33 17.55 -10.17
CA ASP A 260 -5.73 16.64 -9.20
C ASP A 260 -5.62 17.28 -7.81
N GLU A 261 -5.06 18.48 -7.73
CA GLU A 261 -4.95 19.22 -6.47
C GLU A 261 -6.33 19.52 -5.85
N LEU A 262 -7.29 19.95 -6.67
CA LEU A 262 -8.65 20.21 -6.20
C LEU A 262 -9.33 18.93 -5.69
N PHE A 263 -9.13 17.78 -6.38
CA PHE A 263 -9.61 16.48 -5.94
C PHE A 263 -9.00 16.09 -4.58
N GLY A 264 -7.69 16.20 -4.42
CA GLY A 264 -7.00 15.92 -3.17
C GLY A 264 -7.54 16.76 -2.01
N GLU A 265 -7.74 18.06 -2.23
CA GLU A 265 -8.20 18.98 -1.20
C GLU A 265 -9.68 18.76 -0.81
N THR A 266 -10.54 18.41 -1.77
CA THR A 266 -12.00 18.47 -1.55
C THR A 266 -12.69 17.10 -1.49
N VAL A 267 -12.11 16.06 -2.09
CA VAL A 267 -12.78 14.77 -2.29
C VAL A 267 -12.12 13.66 -1.48
N GLU A 268 -10.81 13.55 -1.55
CA GLU A 268 -10.07 12.35 -1.10
C GLU A 268 -10.39 11.95 0.34
N ALA A 269 -10.36 12.91 1.28
CA ALA A 269 -10.65 12.67 2.69
C ALA A 269 -12.09 12.19 2.95
N ASN A 270 -13.01 12.42 2.03
CA ASN A 270 -14.43 12.04 2.14
C ASN A 270 -14.72 10.63 1.61
N LEU A 271 -13.77 9.99 0.92
CA LEU A 271 -13.92 8.66 0.36
C LEU A 271 -13.65 7.59 1.44
N ILE A 272 -14.59 7.41 2.34
CA ILE A 272 -14.49 6.48 3.46
C ILE A 272 -14.67 5.03 2.97
N GLN A 273 -15.78 4.74 2.28
CA GLN A 273 -16.02 3.42 1.71
C GLN A 273 -15.17 3.22 0.45
N PRO A 274 -14.80 1.98 0.10
CA PRO A 274 -14.06 1.69 -1.12
C PRO A 274 -14.75 2.29 -2.33
N THR A 275 -14.05 3.17 -3.06
CA THR A 275 -14.60 3.91 -4.20
C THR A 275 -13.54 4.04 -5.29
N PHE A 276 -13.88 3.64 -6.51
CA PHE A 276 -13.05 3.87 -7.68
C PHE A 276 -13.25 5.27 -8.22
N ILE A 277 -12.14 5.95 -8.48
CA ILE A 277 -12.09 7.20 -9.23
C ILE A 277 -11.52 6.89 -10.60
N THR A 278 -12.22 7.29 -11.67
CA THR A 278 -11.90 6.90 -13.06
C THR A 278 -11.76 8.12 -13.97
N ASP A 279 -11.27 7.86 -15.19
CA ASP A 279 -11.31 8.83 -16.30
C ASP A 279 -10.49 10.10 -16.01
N TYR A 280 -9.22 9.89 -15.71
CA TYR A 280 -8.26 10.97 -15.43
C TYR A 280 -7.91 11.78 -16.69
N PRO A 281 -7.55 13.07 -16.57
CA PRO A 281 -6.99 13.85 -17.68
C PRO A 281 -5.72 13.22 -18.27
N VAL A 282 -5.56 13.30 -19.59
CA VAL A 282 -4.43 12.71 -20.30
C VAL A 282 -3.08 13.26 -19.84
N GLU A 283 -3.03 14.53 -19.43
CA GLU A 283 -1.80 15.18 -18.95
C GLU A 283 -1.24 14.53 -17.68
N MET A 284 -2.09 13.86 -16.91
CA MET A 284 -1.70 13.20 -15.65
C MET A 284 -1.19 11.77 -15.84
N SER A 285 -1.30 11.21 -17.04
CA SER A 285 -1.07 9.78 -17.25
C SER A 285 -0.40 9.48 -18.60
N PRO A 286 0.86 9.86 -18.79
CA PRO A 286 1.53 9.79 -20.11
C PRO A 286 1.73 8.36 -20.63
N LEU A 287 1.71 7.34 -19.76
CA LEU A 287 1.88 5.93 -20.13
C LEU A 287 0.55 5.18 -20.35
N THR A 288 -0.58 5.89 -20.25
CA THR A 288 -1.91 5.31 -20.35
C THR A 288 -2.51 5.55 -21.73
N LYS A 289 -3.23 4.56 -22.27
CA LYS A 289 -4.00 4.75 -23.50
C LYS A 289 -5.12 5.76 -23.32
N LYS A 290 -5.33 6.57 -24.35
CA LYS A 290 -6.46 7.49 -24.42
C LYS A 290 -7.78 6.73 -24.26
N HIS A 291 -8.75 7.39 -23.63
CA HIS A 291 -10.08 6.84 -23.43
C HIS A 291 -10.77 6.56 -24.78
N ARG A 292 -11.43 5.38 -24.91
CA ARG A 292 -12.07 4.91 -26.14
C ARG A 292 -13.17 5.83 -26.67
N SER A 293 -13.88 6.54 -25.81
CA SER A 293 -15.07 7.33 -26.15
C SER A 293 -15.08 8.75 -25.61
N LYS A 294 -14.11 9.15 -24.77
CA LYS A 294 -14.06 10.48 -24.14
C LYS A 294 -12.74 11.17 -24.49
N ALA A 295 -12.79 12.21 -25.30
CA ALA A 295 -11.62 13.00 -25.66
C ALA A 295 -10.97 13.67 -24.45
N GLY A 296 -9.64 13.75 -24.41
CA GLY A 296 -8.87 14.38 -23.34
C GLY A 296 -8.71 13.55 -22.07
N LEU A 297 -9.32 12.36 -21.98
CA LEU A 297 -9.25 11.46 -20.84
C LEU A 297 -8.48 10.18 -21.17
N VAL A 298 -8.11 9.44 -20.14
CA VAL A 298 -7.45 8.13 -20.22
C VAL A 298 -8.23 7.06 -19.45
N GLU A 299 -8.04 5.80 -19.84
CA GLU A 299 -8.61 4.65 -19.14
C GLU A 299 -7.71 4.26 -17.95
N ARG A 300 -7.92 4.94 -16.84
CA ARG A 300 -7.23 4.77 -15.56
C ARG A 300 -8.23 4.80 -14.42
N PHE A 301 -7.93 4.07 -13.36
CA PHE A 301 -8.61 4.25 -12.08
C PHE A 301 -7.64 4.28 -10.91
N GLU A 302 -8.06 4.91 -9.84
CA GLU A 302 -7.51 4.75 -8.51
C GLU A 302 -8.61 4.26 -7.57
N LEU A 303 -8.25 3.41 -6.60
CA LEU A 303 -9.16 2.97 -5.54
C LEU A 303 -8.81 3.67 -4.25
N PHE A 304 -9.80 4.35 -3.68
CA PHE A 304 -9.69 5.02 -2.38
C PHE A 304 -10.46 4.25 -1.32
N VAL A 305 -9.86 4.12 -0.14
CA VAL A 305 -10.49 3.55 1.05
C VAL A 305 -10.04 4.34 2.26
N ASN A 306 -10.99 4.79 3.06
CA ASN A 306 -10.74 5.55 4.30
C ASN A 306 -9.83 6.78 4.07
N GLY A 307 -10.11 7.52 3.00
CA GLY A 307 -9.39 8.73 2.61
C GLY A 307 -7.96 8.48 2.10
N LYS A 308 -7.65 7.28 1.58
CA LYS A 308 -6.33 6.95 1.06
C LYS A 308 -6.40 6.16 -0.23
N GLU A 309 -5.55 6.51 -1.18
CA GLU A 309 -5.29 5.69 -2.36
C GLU A 309 -4.64 4.37 -1.95
N ILE A 310 -5.23 3.25 -2.35
CA ILE A 310 -4.74 1.90 -2.03
C ILE A 310 -4.48 1.03 -3.26
N ALA A 311 -4.96 1.42 -4.42
CA ALA A 311 -4.66 0.78 -5.70
C ALA A 311 -4.78 1.77 -6.85
N ASN A 312 -4.03 1.52 -7.93
CA ASN A 312 -4.03 2.31 -9.15
C ASN A 312 -3.81 1.36 -10.33
N ALA A 313 -4.59 1.49 -11.39
CA ALA A 313 -4.35 0.74 -12.60
C ALA A 313 -4.71 1.53 -13.85
N ILE A 314 -4.01 1.19 -14.92
CA ILE A 314 -4.14 1.84 -16.23
C ILE A 314 -4.34 0.80 -17.32
N ARG A 315 -4.99 1.21 -18.40
CA ARG A 315 -4.89 0.51 -19.69
C ARG A 315 -3.70 1.05 -20.47
N SER A 316 -2.75 0.22 -20.84
CA SER A 316 -1.54 0.58 -21.58
C SER A 316 -1.42 -0.14 -22.92
#